data_3e3e71386fc6a2604a0652472f32e937
#
_entry.id   3e3e71386fc6a2604a0652472f32e937
#
_cell.length_a   1.000
_cell.length_b   1.000
_cell.length_c   1.000
_cell.angle_alpha   90.00
_cell.angle_beta   90.00
_cell.angle_gamma   90.00
#
_symmetry.space_group_name_H-M   'P 1'
#
loop_
_entity.id
_entity.type
_entity.pdbx_description
1 polymer ?
#
loop_
_entity_poly.entity_id
_entity_poly.type
_entity_poly.pdbx_seq_one_letter_code
_entity_poly.pdbx_strand_id
1 'polypeptide(L)'
;MAAVTQLGYVGLGVSNVEEWEHFATDILGLESNGVDEDGNLSLRMDEYSHRFIVQPNGKDDVEFVGWQVTDEPALREIVEQLRQAGIEVTDGTEDEIKSRRVEGMIRFDDPEGTRTEIFYGPPISFDRPFNSPRAVGFVTAEQGLGHVVLYVEDLDRTVKFYRDVLGMKISDFIRNLAFFHCNPRHHSLALIEAKSPKKLNHFMLQTQNMNDVGATYDMVLDGAMPLTRGPVSYTHLTLPTKA
;
A
#
# COMPACT_ATOMS: atom_id res chain seq x y z
N MET A 1 17.13 10.88 -13.43
CA MET A 1 15.83 10.21 -13.46
C MET A 1 15.45 9.92 -12.00
N ALA A 2 14.44 10.61 -11.50
CA ALA A 2 13.92 10.36 -10.16
C ALA A 2 13.22 8.99 -10.12
N ALA A 3 13.15 8.43 -8.94
CA ALA A 3 12.50 7.16 -8.68
C ALA A 3 11.70 7.23 -7.38
N VAL A 4 10.65 6.45 -7.28
CA VAL A 4 9.94 6.24 -6.03
C VAL A 4 10.83 5.47 -5.04
N THR A 5 10.70 5.75 -3.75
CA THR A 5 11.57 5.22 -2.71
C THR A 5 10.90 4.19 -1.81
N GLN A 6 9.59 4.29 -1.63
CA GLN A 6 8.82 3.31 -0.84
C GLN A 6 7.33 3.36 -1.14
N LEU A 7 6.66 2.25 -0.86
CA LEU A 7 5.21 2.23 -0.71
C LEU A 7 4.85 2.98 0.58
N GLY A 8 4.27 4.15 0.43
CA GLY A 8 3.95 5.01 1.56
C GLY A 8 2.63 4.64 2.22
N TYR A 9 1.57 4.58 1.44
CA TYR A 9 0.22 4.26 1.91
C TYR A 9 -0.64 3.60 0.83
N VAL A 10 -1.74 2.99 1.24
CA VAL A 10 -2.76 2.39 0.37
C VAL A 10 -4.14 2.92 0.78
N GLY A 11 -4.92 3.36 -0.20
CA GLY A 11 -6.33 3.65 -0.06
C GLY A 11 -7.18 2.43 -0.44
N LEU A 12 -8.14 2.10 0.40
CA LEU A 12 -9.07 0.99 0.20
C LEU A 12 -10.50 1.50 0.22
N GLY A 13 -11.28 1.14 -0.78
CA GLY A 13 -12.72 1.31 -0.74
C GLY A 13 -13.37 0.07 -0.16
N VAL A 14 -14.29 0.21 0.79
CA VAL A 14 -14.88 -0.93 1.50
C VAL A 14 -16.38 -0.78 1.71
N SER A 15 -17.07 -1.90 1.84
CA SER A 15 -18.50 -1.92 2.16
C SER A 15 -18.77 -1.70 3.64
N ASN A 16 -17.84 -2.10 4.53
CA ASN A 16 -18.01 -2.01 5.98
C ASN A 16 -16.72 -1.57 6.67
N VAL A 17 -16.66 -0.29 7.04
CA VAL A 17 -15.50 0.31 7.71
C VAL A 17 -15.29 -0.26 9.11
N GLU A 18 -16.36 -0.55 9.85
CA GLU A 18 -16.28 -1.10 11.22
C GLU A 18 -15.65 -2.51 11.23
N GLU A 19 -16.05 -3.38 10.29
CA GLU A 19 -15.41 -4.70 10.13
C GLU A 19 -13.93 -4.56 9.74
N TRP A 20 -13.59 -3.56 8.92
CA TRP A 20 -12.21 -3.28 8.56
C TRP A 20 -11.39 -2.76 9.74
N GLU A 21 -11.96 -1.88 10.58
CA GLU A 21 -11.29 -1.42 11.79
C GLU A 21 -10.99 -2.60 12.72
N HIS A 22 -12.01 -3.45 13.00
CA HIS A 22 -11.83 -4.66 13.80
C HIS A 22 -10.74 -5.58 13.19
N PHE A 23 -10.78 -5.85 11.89
CA PHE A 23 -9.76 -6.66 11.23
C PHE A 23 -8.36 -6.05 11.37
N ALA A 24 -8.24 -4.74 11.14
CA ALA A 24 -6.96 -4.05 11.18
C ALA A 24 -6.37 -4.00 12.60
N THR A 25 -7.19 -3.71 13.61
CA THR A 25 -6.73 -3.54 15.00
C THR A 25 -6.58 -4.88 15.72
N ASP A 26 -7.59 -5.73 15.68
CA ASP A 26 -7.65 -6.92 16.51
C ASP A 26 -6.95 -8.12 15.88
N ILE A 27 -6.87 -8.17 14.53
CA ILE A 27 -6.22 -9.27 13.84
C ILE A 27 -4.82 -8.89 13.35
N LEU A 28 -4.66 -7.73 12.68
CA LEU A 28 -3.36 -7.30 12.16
C LEU A 28 -2.51 -6.54 13.19
N GLY A 29 -3.12 -5.92 14.19
CA GLY A 29 -2.42 -5.13 15.21
C GLY A 29 -2.04 -3.72 14.74
N LEU A 30 -2.74 -3.18 13.75
CA LEU A 30 -2.59 -1.78 13.34
C LEU A 30 -3.23 -0.85 14.40
N GLU A 31 -2.73 0.38 14.50
CA GLU A 31 -3.31 1.40 15.36
C GLU A 31 -4.34 2.22 14.58
N SER A 32 -5.56 2.34 15.11
CA SER A 32 -6.60 3.20 14.56
C SER A 32 -6.42 4.64 15.03
N ASN A 33 -6.51 5.60 14.09
CA ASN A 33 -6.68 7.02 14.40
C ASN A 33 -8.17 7.41 14.51
N GLY A 34 -9.09 6.45 14.31
CA GLY A 34 -10.51 6.68 14.23
C GLY A 34 -10.98 7.07 12.83
N VAL A 35 -12.26 7.38 12.77
CA VAL A 35 -12.98 7.74 11.55
C VAL A 35 -13.15 9.26 11.49
N ASP A 36 -12.89 9.87 10.33
CA ASP A 36 -13.07 11.30 10.10
C ASP A 36 -14.56 11.68 9.82
N GLU A 37 -14.80 12.97 9.56
CA GLU A 37 -16.14 13.51 9.29
C GLU A 37 -16.78 12.94 8.00
N ASP A 38 -15.94 12.48 7.06
CA ASP A 38 -16.37 11.86 5.80
C ASP A 38 -16.55 10.33 5.92
N GLY A 39 -16.30 9.77 7.10
CA GLY A 39 -16.40 8.34 7.36
C GLY A 39 -15.15 7.55 6.98
N ASN A 40 -14.04 8.19 6.63
CA ASN A 40 -12.80 7.49 6.30
C ASN A 40 -12.05 7.08 7.56
N LEU A 41 -11.69 5.81 7.65
CA LEU A 41 -10.84 5.27 8.71
C LEU A 41 -9.38 5.44 8.35
N SER A 42 -8.58 5.91 9.28
CA SER A 42 -7.13 6.05 9.13
C SER A 42 -6.39 5.09 10.06
N LEU A 43 -5.47 4.32 9.50
CA LEU A 43 -4.73 3.29 10.23
C LEU A 43 -3.22 3.49 10.08
N ARG A 44 -2.47 3.27 11.15
CA ARG A 44 -1.01 3.38 11.18
C ARG A 44 -0.35 2.09 11.66
N MET A 45 0.91 1.93 11.30
CA MET A 45 1.75 0.80 11.70
C MET A 45 3.17 1.22 12.11
N ASP A 46 3.41 2.52 12.13
CA ASP A 46 4.66 3.17 12.51
C ASP A 46 4.42 4.65 12.88
N GLU A 47 5.48 5.45 12.89
CA GLU A 47 5.44 6.88 13.23
C GLU A 47 4.84 7.77 12.12
N TYR A 48 4.53 7.22 10.94
CA TYR A 48 3.77 7.95 9.93
C TYR A 48 2.32 8.15 10.41
N SER A 49 1.72 9.26 9.98
CA SER A 49 0.35 9.59 10.39
C SER A 49 -0.68 8.56 9.94
N HIS A 50 -0.43 7.88 8.85
CA HIS A 50 -1.22 6.74 8.37
C HIS A 50 -0.42 5.91 7.36
N ARG A 51 -0.82 4.65 7.20
CA ARG A 51 -0.39 3.73 6.15
C ARG A 51 -1.56 3.18 5.35
N PHE A 52 -2.77 3.23 5.93
CA PHE A 52 -4.01 2.92 5.23
C PHE A 52 -5.04 4.02 5.45
N ILE A 53 -5.79 4.31 4.38
CA ILE A 53 -7.01 5.12 4.40
C ILE A 53 -8.12 4.22 3.85
N VAL A 54 -9.14 3.95 4.68
CA VAL A 54 -10.25 3.05 4.35
C VAL A 54 -11.51 3.89 4.16
N GLN A 55 -12.10 3.84 2.98
CA GLN A 55 -13.21 4.70 2.56
C GLN A 55 -14.52 3.92 2.41
N PRO A 56 -15.66 4.42 2.94
CA PRO A 56 -16.96 3.74 2.90
C PRO A 56 -17.67 3.88 1.55
N ASN A 57 -17.07 3.38 0.47
CA ASN A 57 -17.63 3.57 -0.88
C ASN A 57 -18.17 2.29 -1.53
N GLY A 58 -18.07 1.15 -0.86
CA GLY A 58 -18.65 -0.13 -1.31
C GLY A 58 -17.92 -0.83 -2.46
N LYS A 59 -16.74 -0.37 -2.87
CA LYS A 59 -15.99 -1.03 -3.97
C LYS A 59 -15.33 -2.34 -3.58
N ASP A 60 -14.92 -2.47 -2.30
CA ASP A 60 -14.16 -3.61 -1.77
C ASP A 60 -12.89 -3.89 -2.59
N ASP A 61 -12.15 -2.83 -2.91
CA ASP A 61 -10.95 -2.87 -3.74
C ASP A 61 -9.98 -1.73 -3.38
N VAL A 62 -8.82 -1.69 -4.02
CA VAL A 62 -7.90 -0.56 -3.93
C VAL A 62 -8.51 0.69 -4.57
N GLU A 63 -8.44 1.80 -3.87
CA GLU A 63 -8.82 3.12 -4.37
C GLU A 63 -7.63 3.87 -4.95
N PHE A 64 -6.50 3.80 -4.26
CA PHE A 64 -5.24 4.40 -4.72
C PHE A 64 -4.04 3.76 -4.04
N VAL A 65 -2.90 3.87 -4.70
CA VAL A 65 -1.59 3.44 -4.18
C VAL A 65 -0.67 4.65 -4.12
N GLY A 66 -0.17 4.98 -2.94
CA GLY A 66 0.71 6.13 -2.71
C GLY A 66 2.18 5.73 -2.64
N TRP A 67 3.00 6.27 -3.55
CA TRP A 67 4.45 6.07 -3.59
C TRP A 67 5.17 7.33 -3.16
N GLN A 68 6.12 7.21 -2.26
CA GLN A 68 6.92 8.32 -1.79
C GLN A 68 8.12 8.59 -2.70
N VAL A 69 8.45 9.88 -2.87
CA VAL A 69 9.73 10.36 -3.38
C VAL A 69 10.47 11.12 -2.29
N THR A 70 11.75 11.41 -2.51
CA THR A 70 12.60 12.02 -1.47
C THR A 70 12.18 13.44 -1.10
N ASP A 71 11.80 14.25 -2.09
CA ASP A 71 11.57 15.68 -1.93
C ASP A 71 10.75 16.25 -3.10
N GLU A 72 10.46 17.55 -3.05
CA GLU A 72 9.75 18.27 -4.12
C GLU A 72 10.50 18.25 -5.47
N PRO A 73 11.82 18.47 -5.56
CA PRO A 73 12.55 18.31 -6.82
C PRO A 73 12.36 16.94 -7.47
N ALA A 74 12.40 15.86 -6.69
CA ALA A 74 12.15 14.50 -7.18
C ALA A 74 10.71 14.32 -7.67
N LEU A 75 9.72 14.91 -6.98
CA LEU A 75 8.33 14.90 -7.44
C LEU A 75 8.20 15.60 -8.80
N ARG A 76 8.81 16.77 -8.98
CA ARG A 76 8.78 17.50 -10.24
C ARG A 76 9.43 16.71 -11.38
N GLU A 77 10.53 16.01 -11.12
CA GLU A 77 11.18 15.14 -12.10
C GLU A 77 10.28 13.97 -12.50
N ILE A 78 9.57 13.33 -11.55
CA ILE A 78 8.57 12.28 -11.85
C ILE A 78 7.43 12.85 -12.73
N VAL A 79 6.96 14.07 -12.46
CA VAL A 79 5.94 14.73 -13.31
C VAL A 79 6.41 14.81 -14.76
N GLU A 80 7.65 15.23 -14.99
CA GLU A 80 8.20 15.32 -16.34
C GLU A 80 8.36 13.93 -17.00
N GLN A 81 8.76 12.92 -16.23
CA GLN A 81 8.84 11.53 -16.72
C GLN A 81 7.46 11.00 -17.14
N LEU A 82 6.41 11.25 -16.33
CA LEU A 82 5.03 10.88 -16.62
C LEU A 82 4.51 11.58 -17.90
N ARG A 83 4.73 12.89 -18.01
CA ARG A 83 4.33 13.68 -19.20
C ARG A 83 5.02 13.19 -20.48
N GLN A 84 6.32 12.89 -20.39
CA GLN A 84 7.06 12.32 -21.52
C GLN A 84 6.56 10.93 -21.92
N ALA A 85 6.04 10.17 -20.98
CA ALA A 85 5.38 8.87 -21.22
C ALA A 85 3.92 9.03 -21.71
N GLY A 86 3.40 10.26 -21.86
CA GLY A 86 2.04 10.52 -22.30
C GLY A 86 0.96 10.30 -21.23
N ILE A 87 1.36 10.26 -19.96
CA ILE A 87 0.44 10.12 -18.82
C ILE A 87 -0.05 11.50 -18.39
N GLU A 88 -1.37 11.64 -18.26
CA GLU A 88 -1.98 12.85 -17.71
C GLU A 88 -1.78 12.91 -16.21
N VAL A 89 -1.24 14.01 -15.71
CA VAL A 89 -0.92 14.22 -14.30
C VAL A 89 -1.76 15.36 -13.75
N THR A 90 -2.36 15.14 -12.60
CA THR A 90 -3.12 16.16 -11.88
C THR A 90 -2.41 16.44 -10.55
N ASP A 91 -2.22 17.70 -10.20
CA ASP A 91 -1.75 18.09 -8.88
C ASP A 91 -2.79 17.72 -7.80
N GLY A 92 -2.33 17.34 -6.62
CA GLY A 92 -3.20 17.12 -5.47
C GLY A 92 -3.90 18.42 -5.08
N THR A 93 -5.18 18.34 -4.77
CA THR A 93 -5.92 19.47 -4.19
C THR A 93 -5.47 19.72 -2.75
N GLU A 94 -5.77 20.92 -2.21
CA GLU A 94 -5.47 21.24 -0.81
C GLU A 94 -6.11 20.22 0.16
N ASP A 95 -7.33 19.77 -0.13
CA ASP A 95 -8.04 18.78 0.67
C ASP A 95 -7.36 17.38 0.58
N GLU A 96 -6.91 16.99 -0.61
CA GLU A 96 -6.16 15.74 -0.79
C GLU A 96 -4.83 15.78 -0.04
N ILE A 97 -4.04 16.85 -0.19
CA ILE A 97 -2.76 17.06 0.51
C ILE A 97 -2.97 17.01 2.03
N LYS A 98 -4.01 17.69 2.52
CA LYS A 98 -4.37 17.69 3.94
C LYS A 98 -4.82 16.30 4.43
N SER A 99 -5.67 15.62 3.67
CA SER A 99 -6.15 14.27 3.99
C SER A 99 -5.00 13.25 4.00
N ARG A 100 -4.06 13.36 3.05
CA ARG A 100 -2.87 12.50 2.98
C ARG A 100 -1.79 12.92 3.97
N ARG A 101 -1.94 14.10 4.60
CA ARG A 101 -0.94 14.67 5.52
C ARG A 101 0.46 14.62 4.90
N VAL A 102 0.62 15.28 3.75
CA VAL A 102 1.88 15.36 3.00
C VAL A 102 2.17 16.81 2.65
N GLU A 103 3.41 17.14 2.29
CA GLU A 103 3.75 18.50 1.86
C GLU A 103 3.34 18.76 0.42
N GLY A 104 3.32 17.73 -0.42
CA GLY A 104 2.85 17.83 -1.79
C GLY A 104 2.64 16.47 -2.42
N MET A 105 1.74 16.43 -3.39
CA MET A 105 1.42 15.21 -4.13
C MET A 105 0.88 15.50 -5.52
N ILE A 106 0.97 14.50 -6.37
CA ILE A 106 0.31 14.40 -7.67
C ILE A 106 -0.48 13.10 -7.73
N ARG A 107 -1.40 13.03 -8.68
CA ARG A 107 -2.17 11.81 -8.98
C ARG A 107 -2.30 11.59 -10.47
N PHE A 108 -2.38 10.35 -10.85
CA PHE A 108 -2.61 9.87 -12.22
C PHE A 108 -3.16 8.44 -12.17
N ASP A 109 -3.63 7.95 -13.29
CA ASP A 109 -3.96 6.53 -13.45
C ASP A 109 -2.78 5.81 -14.11
N ASP A 110 -2.40 4.66 -13.55
CA ASP A 110 -1.41 3.78 -14.18
C ASP A 110 -1.96 3.19 -15.50
N PRO A 111 -1.15 2.47 -16.30
CA PRO A 111 -1.64 1.91 -17.57
C PRO A 111 -2.86 0.99 -17.46
N GLU A 112 -3.13 0.45 -16.27
CA GLU A 112 -4.29 -0.42 -15.99
C GLU A 112 -5.47 0.33 -15.37
N GLY A 113 -5.37 1.67 -15.22
CA GLY A 113 -6.40 2.50 -14.60
C GLY A 113 -6.44 2.37 -13.07
N THR A 114 -5.33 1.97 -12.44
CA THR A 114 -5.19 2.04 -10.99
C THR A 114 -4.74 3.43 -10.60
N ARG A 115 -5.55 4.13 -9.79
CA ARG A 115 -5.18 5.45 -9.28
C ARG A 115 -3.89 5.35 -8.49
N THR A 116 -2.90 6.13 -8.91
CA THR A 116 -1.57 6.18 -8.32
C THR A 116 -1.28 7.59 -7.84
N GLU A 117 -0.77 7.71 -6.64
CA GLU A 117 -0.38 8.98 -6.03
C GLU A 117 1.14 8.97 -5.80
N ILE A 118 1.83 10.07 -6.14
CA ILE A 118 3.22 10.28 -5.79
C ILE A 118 3.29 11.47 -4.84
N PHE A 119 4.00 11.32 -3.73
CA PHE A 119 4.04 12.34 -2.69
C PHE A 119 5.41 12.48 -2.04
N TYR A 120 5.62 13.61 -1.33
CA TYR A 120 6.78 13.85 -0.48
C TYR A 120 6.38 14.53 0.83
N GLY A 121 7.30 14.53 1.80
CA GLY A 121 7.17 15.27 3.05
C GLY A 121 6.05 14.77 3.98
N PRO A 122 5.86 13.46 4.18
CA PRO A 122 4.93 12.99 5.19
C PRO A 122 5.49 13.31 6.58
N PRO A 123 4.68 13.88 7.50
CA PRO A 123 5.14 14.15 8.86
C PRO A 123 5.39 12.86 9.63
N ILE A 124 6.45 12.84 10.41
CA ILE A 124 6.78 11.77 11.35
C ILE A 124 6.38 12.25 12.75
N SER A 125 5.49 11.52 13.40
CA SER A 125 4.95 11.85 14.72
C SER A 125 5.84 11.29 15.83
N PHE A 126 6.91 12.00 16.19
CA PHE A 126 7.78 11.59 17.30
C PHE A 126 7.12 11.78 18.69
N ASP A 127 6.14 12.67 18.78
CA ASP A 127 5.37 12.96 19.99
C ASP A 127 4.25 11.95 20.25
N ARG A 128 3.91 11.14 19.26
CA ARG A 128 2.93 10.07 19.32
C ARG A 128 3.52 8.78 18.74
N PRO A 129 4.34 8.04 19.51
CA PRO A 129 4.87 6.76 19.08
C PRO A 129 3.76 5.80 18.67
N PHE A 130 4.06 4.91 17.70
CA PHE A 130 3.14 3.85 17.30
C PHE A 130 2.87 2.91 18.48
N ASN A 131 1.60 2.63 18.73
CA ASN A 131 1.17 1.75 19.81
C ASN A 131 0.18 0.70 19.29
N SER A 132 0.69 -0.47 18.95
CA SER A 132 -0.14 -1.58 18.49
C SER A 132 -1.05 -2.10 19.61
N PRO A 133 -2.37 -2.24 19.38
CA PRO A 133 -3.29 -2.85 20.35
C PRO A 133 -2.96 -4.31 20.67
N ARG A 134 -2.16 -4.96 19.82
CA ARG A 134 -1.68 -6.34 20.00
C ARG A 134 -0.19 -6.44 20.34
N ALA A 135 0.46 -5.33 20.60
CA ALA A 135 1.91 -5.25 20.82
C ALA A 135 2.74 -5.80 19.63
N VAL A 136 2.21 -5.77 18.41
CA VAL A 136 2.90 -6.17 17.19
C VAL A 136 3.83 -5.05 16.75
N GLY A 137 5.08 -5.37 16.43
CA GLY A 137 6.02 -4.46 15.79
C GLY A 137 6.12 -4.75 14.29
N PHE A 138 6.17 -3.71 13.45
CA PHE A 138 6.30 -3.84 12.00
C PHE A 138 7.68 -3.38 11.52
N VAL A 139 8.15 -4.00 10.43
CA VAL A 139 9.35 -3.55 9.71
C VAL A 139 8.92 -2.54 8.67
N THR A 140 9.19 -1.27 8.94
CA THR A 140 8.81 -0.11 8.13
C THR A 140 10.04 0.73 7.77
N ALA A 141 10.26 1.84 8.44
CA ALA A 141 11.35 2.77 8.20
C ALA A 141 11.57 3.05 6.69
N GLU A 142 12.77 2.83 6.19
CA GLU A 142 13.11 2.99 4.77
C GLU A 142 12.49 1.93 3.83
N GLN A 143 11.88 0.88 4.38
CA GLN A 143 11.23 -0.18 3.61
C GLN A 143 9.73 0.07 3.35
N GLY A 144 9.16 1.10 3.96
CA GLY A 144 7.76 1.51 3.77
C GLY A 144 6.75 0.52 4.34
N LEU A 145 5.51 0.61 3.88
CA LEU A 145 4.36 -0.15 4.37
C LEU A 145 4.56 -1.68 4.29
N GLY A 146 5.13 -2.15 3.23
CA GLY A 146 5.24 -3.57 2.91
C GLY A 146 5.23 -3.78 1.40
N HIS A 147 4.30 -4.60 0.89
CA HIS A 147 4.05 -4.64 -0.54
C HIS A 147 2.55 -4.68 -0.87
N VAL A 148 2.24 -4.29 -2.09
CA VAL A 148 0.94 -4.44 -2.73
C VAL A 148 1.08 -5.32 -3.97
N VAL A 149 0.07 -6.17 -4.20
CA VAL A 149 0.00 -7.02 -5.41
C VAL A 149 -1.26 -6.66 -6.17
N LEU A 150 -1.08 -6.30 -7.44
CA LEU A 150 -2.16 -5.84 -8.32
C LEU A 150 -2.36 -6.79 -9.49
N TYR A 151 -3.62 -6.96 -9.88
CA TYR A 151 -3.97 -7.60 -11.14
C TYR A 151 -3.83 -6.61 -12.30
N VAL A 152 -3.26 -7.07 -13.40
CA VAL A 152 -3.06 -6.31 -14.63
C VAL A 152 -3.49 -7.14 -15.85
N GLU A 153 -3.98 -6.50 -16.89
CA GLU A 153 -4.36 -7.18 -18.14
C GLU A 153 -3.19 -7.25 -19.14
N ASP A 154 -2.29 -6.26 -19.12
CA ASP A 154 -1.11 -6.18 -19.98
C ASP A 154 0.15 -6.02 -19.11
N LEU A 155 0.76 -7.16 -18.75
CA LEU A 155 1.93 -7.20 -17.88
C LEU A 155 3.12 -6.48 -18.51
N ASP A 156 3.38 -6.67 -19.80
CA ASP A 156 4.54 -6.09 -20.48
C ASP A 156 4.49 -4.57 -20.52
N ARG A 157 3.32 -4.01 -20.79
CA ARG A 157 3.09 -2.56 -20.78
C ARG A 157 3.27 -1.99 -19.38
N THR A 158 2.67 -2.65 -18.40
CA THR A 158 2.69 -2.19 -17.02
C THR A 158 4.08 -2.33 -16.40
N VAL A 159 4.82 -3.40 -16.71
CA VAL A 159 6.23 -3.57 -16.34
C VAL A 159 7.10 -2.42 -16.85
N LYS A 160 6.95 -2.06 -18.13
CA LYS A 160 7.70 -0.93 -18.71
C LYS A 160 7.40 0.37 -17.98
N PHE A 161 6.14 0.61 -17.65
CA PHE A 161 5.73 1.82 -16.94
C PHE A 161 6.39 1.92 -15.55
N TYR A 162 6.23 0.92 -14.70
CA TYR A 162 6.80 0.97 -13.34
C TYR A 162 8.34 1.01 -13.34
N ARG A 163 8.98 0.32 -14.30
CA ARG A 163 10.44 0.33 -14.44
C ARG A 163 10.97 1.64 -15.03
N ASP A 164 10.45 2.06 -16.18
CA ASP A 164 11.05 3.12 -17.00
C ASP A 164 10.54 4.52 -16.64
N VAL A 165 9.32 4.63 -16.07
CA VAL A 165 8.73 5.92 -15.70
C VAL A 165 8.85 6.18 -14.21
N LEU A 166 8.53 5.20 -13.34
CA LEU A 166 8.61 5.36 -11.89
C LEU A 166 9.97 4.93 -11.29
N GLY A 167 10.88 4.41 -12.11
CA GLY A 167 12.25 4.08 -11.70
C GLY A 167 12.37 2.87 -10.78
N MET A 168 11.32 2.02 -10.70
CA MET A 168 11.39 0.79 -9.91
C MET A 168 12.32 -0.23 -10.56
N LYS A 169 12.97 -1.04 -9.74
CA LYS A 169 13.83 -2.11 -10.21
C LYS A 169 13.09 -3.44 -10.17
N ILE A 170 13.31 -4.26 -11.20
CA ILE A 170 12.77 -5.62 -11.25
C ILE A 170 13.60 -6.51 -10.33
N SER A 171 12.93 -7.24 -9.44
CA SER A 171 13.56 -8.23 -8.57
C SER A 171 13.49 -9.62 -9.18
N ASP A 172 12.33 -9.99 -9.73
CA ASP A 172 12.12 -11.34 -10.28
C ASP A 172 10.93 -11.38 -11.24
N PHE A 173 10.88 -12.46 -12.02
CA PHE A 173 9.72 -12.86 -12.82
C PHE A 173 9.39 -14.32 -12.53
N ILE A 174 8.13 -14.61 -12.21
CA ILE A 174 7.65 -15.98 -12.03
C ILE A 174 6.38 -16.18 -12.86
N ARG A 175 6.50 -16.85 -14.00
CA ARG A 175 5.39 -17.07 -14.94
C ARG A 175 4.75 -15.75 -15.39
N ASN A 176 3.51 -15.48 -14.95
CA ASN A 176 2.73 -14.29 -15.23
C ASN A 176 2.82 -13.24 -14.10
N LEU A 177 3.87 -13.28 -13.28
CA LEU A 177 4.12 -12.31 -12.22
C LEU A 177 5.43 -11.58 -12.44
N ALA A 178 5.42 -10.28 -12.18
CA ALA A 178 6.60 -9.42 -12.10
C ALA A 178 6.71 -8.80 -10.72
N PHE A 179 7.90 -8.79 -10.13
CA PHE A 179 8.18 -8.26 -8.79
C PHE A 179 9.11 -7.06 -8.89
N PHE A 180 8.77 -5.98 -8.18
CA PHE A 180 9.52 -4.73 -8.21
C PHE A 180 9.90 -4.24 -6.82
N HIS A 181 11.10 -3.70 -6.71
CA HIS A 181 11.56 -3.02 -5.52
C HIS A 181 11.97 -1.57 -5.82
N CYS A 182 11.84 -0.72 -4.81
CA CYS A 182 12.33 0.66 -4.79
C CYS A 182 13.18 0.94 -3.54
N ASN A 183 13.40 -0.07 -2.70
CA ASN A 183 14.18 -0.03 -1.46
C ASN A 183 14.78 -1.43 -1.19
N PRO A 184 15.44 -1.70 -0.03
CA PRO A 184 16.05 -3.00 0.26
C PRO A 184 15.09 -4.21 0.36
N ARG A 185 13.77 -4.00 0.43
CA ARG A 185 12.78 -5.08 0.40
C ARG A 185 12.83 -5.81 -0.94
N HIS A 186 12.68 -7.14 -0.94
CA HIS A 186 12.65 -7.92 -2.18
C HIS A 186 11.63 -7.37 -3.20
N HIS A 187 10.45 -6.99 -2.73
CA HIS A 187 9.48 -6.27 -3.56
C HIS A 187 8.56 -5.41 -2.72
N SER A 188 8.21 -4.25 -3.24
CA SER A 188 7.18 -3.34 -2.74
C SER A 188 5.93 -3.37 -3.63
N LEU A 189 6.08 -3.86 -4.86
CA LEU A 189 5.01 -4.09 -5.83
C LEU A 189 5.18 -5.45 -6.47
N ALA A 190 4.08 -6.16 -6.68
CA ALA A 190 4.03 -7.24 -7.66
C ALA A 190 2.80 -7.09 -8.56
N LEU A 191 2.96 -7.48 -9.81
CA LEU A 191 1.92 -7.46 -10.83
C LEU A 191 1.60 -8.88 -11.25
N ILE A 192 0.31 -9.23 -11.31
CA ILE A 192 -0.18 -10.54 -11.77
C ILE A 192 -0.98 -10.34 -13.04
N GLU A 193 -0.53 -10.88 -14.14
CA GLU A 193 -1.32 -10.86 -15.37
C GLU A 193 -2.52 -11.80 -15.25
N ALA A 194 -3.69 -11.23 -15.13
CA ALA A 194 -4.94 -11.96 -15.07
C ALA A 194 -6.12 -11.02 -15.33
N LYS A 195 -7.18 -11.52 -15.95
CA LYS A 195 -8.47 -10.85 -15.97
C LYS A 195 -9.12 -10.99 -14.60
N SER A 196 -9.34 -9.87 -13.94
CA SER A 196 -9.97 -9.81 -12.62
C SER A 196 -10.93 -8.64 -12.54
N PRO A 197 -12.10 -8.79 -11.90
CA PRO A 197 -12.98 -7.66 -11.62
C PRO A 197 -12.41 -6.72 -10.56
N LYS A 198 -11.41 -7.16 -9.80
CA LYS A 198 -10.71 -6.40 -8.75
C LYS A 198 -9.31 -6.04 -9.23
N LYS A 199 -8.80 -4.91 -8.78
CA LYS A 199 -7.40 -4.49 -8.98
C LYS A 199 -6.49 -5.08 -7.93
N LEU A 200 -6.89 -5.06 -6.67
CA LEU A 200 -6.09 -5.57 -5.56
C LEU A 200 -6.18 -7.10 -5.47
N ASN A 201 -5.02 -7.76 -5.47
CA ASN A 201 -4.93 -9.16 -5.07
C ASN A 201 -4.72 -9.27 -3.55
N HIS A 202 -3.69 -8.64 -3.02
CA HIS A 202 -3.40 -8.53 -1.59
C HIS A 202 -2.40 -7.42 -1.28
N PHE A 203 -2.29 -7.09 -0.01
CA PHE A 203 -1.15 -6.39 0.57
C PHE A 203 -0.46 -7.27 1.61
N MET A 204 0.78 -6.98 1.94
CA MET A 204 1.56 -7.68 2.95
C MET A 204 2.17 -6.71 3.93
N LEU A 205 2.11 -7.05 5.21
CA LEU A 205 2.80 -6.38 6.31
C LEU A 205 3.87 -7.29 6.86
N GLN A 206 5.08 -6.75 7.07
CA GLN A 206 6.17 -7.50 7.67
C GLN A 206 6.26 -7.19 9.15
N THR A 207 6.12 -8.21 10.01
CA THR A 207 6.31 -8.07 11.45
C THR A 207 7.79 -8.18 11.83
N GLN A 208 8.16 -7.59 12.96
CA GLN A 208 9.52 -7.69 13.53
C GLN A 208 9.80 -9.08 14.08
N ASN A 209 8.76 -9.80 14.53
CA ASN A 209 8.90 -11.09 15.18
C ASN A 209 8.05 -12.16 14.51
N MET A 210 8.61 -13.34 14.37
CA MET A 210 7.92 -14.52 13.86
C MET A 210 6.78 -14.98 14.79
N ASN A 211 6.88 -14.69 16.09
CA ASN A 211 5.84 -14.99 17.05
C ASN A 211 4.53 -14.24 16.77
N ASP A 212 4.63 -13.01 16.26
CA ASP A 212 3.45 -12.21 15.90
C ASP A 212 2.69 -12.86 14.72
N VAL A 213 3.43 -13.43 13.77
CA VAL A 213 2.83 -14.23 12.66
C VAL A 213 2.15 -15.48 13.21
N GLY A 214 2.81 -16.20 14.13
CA GLY A 214 2.25 -17.39 14.77
C GLY A 214 0.98 -17.09 15.55
N ALA A 215 0.99 -16.05 16.39
CA ALA A 215 -0.17 -15.63 17.17
C ALA A 215 -1.35 -15.21 16.28
N THR A 216 -1.09 -14.48 15.18
CA THR A 216 -2.13 -14.14 14.21
C THR A 216 -2.67 -15.38 13.50
N TYR A 217 -1.79 -16.35 13.18
CA TYR A 217 -2.21 -17.62 12.57
C TYR A 217 -3.10 -18.45 13.49
N ASP A 218 -2.76 -18.54 14.78
CA ASP A 218 -3.58 -19.23 15.78
C ASP A 218 -4.98 -18.60 15.87
N MET A 219 -5.08 -17.28 15.92
CA MET A 219 -6.39 -16.58 15.89
C MET A 219 -7.22 -16.92 14.65
N VAL A 220 -6.58 -17.02 13.49
CA VAL A 220 -7.25 -17.39 12.24
C VAL A 220 -7.72 -18.85 12.28
N LEU A 221 -6.92 -19.76 12.84
CA LEU A 221 -7.33 -21.17 13.05
C LEU A 221 -8.48 -21.30 14.04
N ASP A 222 -8.56 -20.44 15.05
CA ASP A 222 -9.65 -20.35 16.00
C ASP A 222 -10.93 -19.70 15.41
N GLY A 223 -10.89 -19.35 14.13
CA GLY A 223 -12.05 -18.87 13.37
C GLY A 223 -12.24 -17.36 13.34
N ALA A 224 -11.24 -16.57 13.75
CA ALA A 224 -11.33 -15.11 13.69
C ALA A 224 -11.53 -14.59 12.25
N MET A 225 -10.90 -15.24 11.26
CA MET A 225 -11.01 -14.87 9.84
C MET A 225 -10.85 -16.12 8.95
N PRO A 226 -11.41 -16.13 7.73
CA PRO A 226 -11.14 -17.19 6.77
C PRO A 226 -9.67 -17.21 6.33
N LEU A 227 -9.06 -18.40 6.28
CA LEU A 227 -7.70 -18.59 5.82
C LEU A 227 -7.70 -19.02 4.35
N THR A 228 -7.09 -18.22 3.49
CA THR A 228 -6.92 -18.58 2.06
C THR A 228 -5.72 -19.49 1.85
N ARG A 229 -4.59 -19.17 2.51
CA ARG A 229 -3.36 -19.96 2.47
C ARG A 229 -2.69 -19.88 3.82
N GLY A 230 -2.27 -21.04 4.36
CA GLY A 230 -1.50 -21.11 5.59
C GLY A 230 -0.06 -20.64 5.39
N PRO A 231 0.76 -20.67 6.47
CA PRO A 231 2.17 -20.39 6.39
C PRO A 231 2.82 -21.32 5.36
N VAL A 232 3.41 -20.74 4.33
CA VAL A 232 4.30 -21.44 3.43
C VAL A 232 5.74 -21.19 3.88
N SER A 233 6.68 -22.00 3.47
CA SER A 233 8.08 -21.97 3.91
C SER A 233 8.80 -20.62 3.77
N TYR A 234 8.12 -19.57 3.34
CA TYR A 234 8.61 -18.21 3.13
C TYR A 234 7.67 -17.15 3.69
N THR A 235 7.23 -17.28 4.94
CA THR A 235 6.78 -16.16 5.80
C THR A 235 5.61 -15.29 5.33
N HIS A 236 4.69 -15.77 4.49
CA HIS A 236 3.51 -15.00 4.12
C HIS A 236 2.23 -15.68 4.59
N LEU A 237 1.50 -15.02 5.48
CA LEU A 237 0.06 -15.22 5.66
C LEU A 237 -0.65 -14.36 4.62
N THR A 238 -1.31 -14.96 3.65
CA THR A 238 -2.27 -14.23 2.82
C THR A 238 -3.64 -14.38 3.45
N LEU A 239 -4.11 -13.32 4.06
CA LEU A 239 -5.51 -13.21 4.48
C LEU A 239 -6.31 -12.71 3.28
N PRO A 240 -7.52 -13.28 3.01
CA PRO A 240 -8.36 -12.72 1.98
C PRO A 240 -8.72 -11.28 2.37
N THR A 241 -8.52 -10.33 1.45
CA THR A 241 -9.30 -9.12 1.50
C THR A 241 -10.76 -9.57 1.37
N LYS A 242 -11.56 -9.39 2.43
CA LYS A 242 -12.99 -9.66 2.36
C LYS A 242 -13.57 -8.87 1.19
N ALA A 243 -14.10 -9.60 0.22
CA ALA A 243 -15.03 -9.05 -0.75
C ALA A 243 -16.38 -8.85 -0.08
#